data_8d7824aaf690470304260427815fdea9
#
_entry.id   8d7824aaf690470304260427815fdea9
#
_cell.length_a   1.000
_cell.length_b   1.000
_cell.length_c   1.000
_cell.angle_alpha   90.00
_cell.angle_beta   90.00
_cell.angle_gamma   90.00
#
_symmetry.space_group_name_H-M   'P 1'
#
loop_
_entity.id
_entity.type
_entity.pdbx_description
1 polymer ?
#
loop_
_entity_poly.entity_id
_entity_poly.type
_entity_poly.pdbx_seq_one_letter_code
_entity_poly.pdbx_strand_id
1 'polypeptide(L)'
;DLLSIRPTLLISVPRIYERVFSGIRVKLAEGSGFARGLFNFAVDVGYSRLEYRQGRGHWRASHCLWPLLKKVVADKVLNKLGGRLRFAMSGGAALPPPVSRVFIGLGLPILQGYGMTESSPVVCANRLDDNVPSSVGLPIPGVKVRLGENNALLIHGPNVMLGYWNNPEATKAIISSDGWLNSGDIASIDEQGYVTITGRLKEIIVLSTGEKVPPADMEAAILRDPVFEQVMLIGEARSYLSILAVLNRTRWQDFIAQHGLDGNLTGDQQRQ
;
A
#
# COMPACT_ATOMS: atom_id res chain seq x y z
N ASP A 1 19.33 6.28 11.31
CA ASP A 1 20.03 5.44 10.33
C ASP A 1 19.79 3.96 10.67
N LEU A 2 19.13 3.23 9.73
CA LEU A 2 18.80 1.81 9.94
C LEU A 2 20.04 0.91 10.06
N LEU A 3 21.14 1.28 9.40
CA LEU A 3 22.38 0.53 9.44
C LEU A 3 23.07 0.60 10.80
N SER A 4 22.97 1.74 11.48
CA SER A 4 23.56 1.96 12.79
C SER A 4 22.68 1.36 13.91
N ILE A 5 21.37 1.57 13.85
CA ILE A 5 20.41 1.08 14.86
C ILE A 5 20.20 -0.44 14.76
N ARG A 6 20.18 -0.98 13.54
CA ARG A 6 19.95 -2.40 13.22
C ARG A 6 18.68 -2.94 13.93
N PRO A 7 17.50 -2.37 13.67
CA PRO A 7 16.27 -2.75 14.35
C PRO A 7 15.85 -4.18 14.01
N THR A 8 15.10 -4.79 14.91
CA THR A 8 14.48 -6.11 14.70
C THR A 8 13.05 -6.00 14.23
N LEU A 9 12.41 -4.87 14.48
CA LEU A 9 11.06 -4.50 14.07
C LEU A 9 11.08 -3.08 13.51
N LEU A 10 10.35 -2.86 12.42
CA LEU A 10 10.14 -1.54 11.83
C LEU A 10 8.64 -1.28 11.70
N ILE A 11 8.12 -0.30 12.44
CA ILE A 11 6.76 0.22 12.25
C ILE A 11 6.89 1.53 11.48
N SER A 12 6.24 1.63 10.33
CA SER A 12 6.38 2.80 9.48
C SER A 12 5.18 3.00 8.55
N VAL A 13 5.22 4.08 7.78
CA VAL A 13 4.25 4.39 6.73
C VAL A 13 4.72 3.86 5.37
N PRO A 14 3.83 3.64 4.38
CA PRO A 14 4.16 3.11 3.05
C PRO A 14 5.33 3.81 2.37
N ARG A 15 5.42 5.13 2.48
CA ARG A 15 6.44 5.97 1.81
C ARG A 15 7.89 5.53 2.11
N ILE A 16 8.15 4.99 3.29
CA ILE A 16 9.50 4.49 3.62
C ILE A 16 9.83 3.24 2.80
N TYR A 17 8.88 2.31 2.69
CA TYR A 17 9.05 1.09 1.90
C TYR A 17 9.12 1.40 0.40
N GLU A 18 8.30 2.33 -0.09
CA GLU A 18 8.32 2.81 -1.48
C GLU A 18 9.67 3.43 -1.85
N ARG A 19 10.25 4.26 -0.97
CA ARG A 19 11.58 4.85 -1.18
C ARG A 19 12.66 3.76 -1.31
N VAL A 20 12.63 2.77 -0.44
CA VAL A 20 13.57 1.64 -0.51
C VAL A 20 13.35 0.83 -1.79
N PHE A 21 12.10 0.54 -2.12
CA PHE A 21 11.71 -0.17 -3.35
C PHE A 21 12.20 0.57 -4.61
N SER A 22 11.98 1.89 -4.69
CA SER A 22 12.46 2.73 -5.79
C SER A 22 13.98 2.68 -5.91
N GLY A 23 14.71 2.74 -4.79
CA GLY A 23 16.17 2.58 -4.78
C GLY A 23 16.64 1.20 -5.27
N ILE A 24 15.88 0.14 -4.97
CA ILE A 24 16.15 -1.21 -5.50
C ILE A 24 15.94 -1.21 -7.02
N ARG A 25 14.82 -0.67 -7.51
CA ARG A 25 14.51 -0.62 -8.94
C ARG A 25 15.56 0.13 -9.76
N VAL A 26 16.03 1.29 -9.28
CA VAL A 26 17.09 2.06 -9.94
C VAL A 26 18.33 1.20 -10.10
N LYS A 27 18.80 0.56 -9.02
CA LYS A 27 20.00 -0.32 -9.09
C LYS A 27 19.82 -1.53 -9.98
N LEU A 28 18.62 -2.08 -10.07
CA LEU A 28 18.32 -3.19 -10.97
C LEU A 28 18.28 -2.71 -12.43
N ALA A 29 17.85 -1.48 -12.71
CA ALA A 29 17.86 -0.90 -14.06
C ALA A 29 19.29 -0.68 -14.58
N GLU A 30 20.21 -0.27 -13.70
CA GLU A 30 21.65 -0.13 -14.00
C GLU A 30 22.37 -1.48 -14.12
N GLY A 31 21.78 -2.55 -13.58
CA GLY A 31 22.34 -3.89 -13.56
C GLY A 31 22.13 -4.67 -14.86
N SER A 32 22.84 -5.81 -14.99
CA SER A 32 22.67 -6.71 -16.13
C SER A 32 21.26 -7.34 -16.17
N GLY A 33 20.81 -7.76 -17.36
CA GLY A 33 19.54 -8.49 -17.52
C GLY A 33 19.49 -9.77 -16.68
N PHE A 34 20.64 -10.45 -16.51
CA PHE A 34 20.74 -11.62 -15.63
C PHE A 34 20.48 -11.27 -14.16
N ALA A 35 21.04 -10.17 -13.65
CA ALA A 35 20.83 -9.73 -12.27
C ALA A 35 19.34 -9.40 -12.02
N ARG A 36 18.68 -8.75 -12.97
CA ARG A 36 17.23 -8.48 -12.92
C ARG A 36 16.40 -9.76 -12.92
N GLY A 37 16.73 -10.69 -13.82
CA GLY A 37 16.06 -12.00 -13.88
C GLY A 37 16.21 -12.79 -12.57
N LEU A 38 17.43 -12.84 -12.03
CA LEU A 38 17.72 -13.53 -10.76
C LEU A 38 16.97 -12.88 -9.58
N PHE A 39 16.92 -11.55 -9.52
CA PHE A 39 16.17 -10.82 -8.50
C PHE A 39 14.67 -11.14 -8.55
N ASN A 40 14.05 -11.03 -9.73
CA ASN A 40 12.63 -11.32 -9.90
C ASN A 40 12.32 -12.78 -9.55
N PHE A 41 13.16 -13.71 -9.99
CA PHE A 41 13.02 -15.12 -9.64
C PHE A 41 13.12 -15.35 -8.13
N ALA A 42 14.05 -14.69 -7.44
CA ALA A 42 14.17 -14.80 -5.99
C ALA A 42 12.93 -14.26 -5.27
N VAL A 43 12.38 -13.12 -5.72
CA VAL A 43 11.14 -12.55 -5.19
C VAL A 43 9.96 -13.51 -5.40
N ASP A 44 9.83 -14.09 -6.59
CA ASP A 44 8.72 -15.02 -6.90
C ASP A 44 8.80 -16.30 -6.09
N VAL A 45 10.00 -16.88 -5.93
CA VAL A 45 10.22 -18.06 -5.10
C VAL A 45 9.90 -17.76 -3.63
N GLY A 46 10.40 -16.65 -3.10
CA GLY A 46 10.17 -16.28 -1.71
C GLY A 46 8.70 -15.98 -1.41
N TYR A 47 8.00 -15.29 -2.32
CA TYR A 47 6.59 -15.00 -2.18
C TYR A 47 5.73 -16.26 -2.27
N SER A 48 5.95 -17.11 -3.28
CA SER A 48 5.22 -18.38 -3.41
C SER A 48 5.47 -19.33 -2.23
N ARG A 49 6.65 -19.25 -1.60
CA ARG A 49 6.96 -20.00 -0.38
C ARG A 49 6.17 -19.49 0.83
N LEU A 50 5.94 -18.17 0.95
CA LEU A 50 5.04 -17.62 1.99
C LEU A 50 3.62 -18.16 1.79
N GLU A 51 3.07 -18.04 0.58
CA GLU A 51 1.73 -18.53 0.25
C GLU A 51 1.55 -20.02 0.57
N TYR A 52 2.54 -20.84 0.22
CA TYR A 52 2.55 -22.25 0.59
C TYR A 52 2.55 -22.48 2.11
N ARG A 53 3.38 -21.75 2.85
CA ARG A 53 3.49 -21.88 4.32
C ARG A 53 2.22 -21.46 5.05
N GLN A 54 1.43 -20.60 4.45
CA GLN A 54 0.16 -20.10 4.98
C GLN A 54 -1.06 -20.83 4.38
N GLY A 55 -0.84 -21.93 3.67
CA GLY A 55 -1.92 -22.80 3.15
C GLY A 55 -2.67 -22.22 1.94
N ARG A 56 -2.20 -21.09 1.37
CA ARG A 56 -2.84 -20.46 0.20
C ARG A 56 -2.22 -20.81 -1.15
N GLY A 57 -1.11 -21.52 -1.14
CA GLY A 57 -0.38 -21.91 -2.34
C GLY A 57 0.04 -23.37 -2.34
N HIS A 58 0.58 -23.82 -3.48
CA HIS A 58 1.10 -25.16 -3.64
C HIS A 58 2.62 -25.19 -3.49
N TRP A 59 3.14 -26.32 -3.01
CA TRP A 59 4.58 -26.54 -2.99
C TRP A 59 5.16 -26.56 -4.40
N ARG A 60 6.33 -25.94 -4.57
CA ARG A 60 7.08 -25.88 -5.84
C ARG A 60 8.51 -26.34 -5.61
N ALA A 61 9.10 -27.09 -6.56
CA ALA A 61 10.48 -27.54 -6.48
C ALA A 61 11.47 -26.35 -6.33
N SER A 62 11.14 -25.19 -6.90
CA SER A 62 11.93 -23.96 -6.74
C SER A 62 12.09 -23.50 -5.29
N HIS A 63 11.20 -23.91 -4.36
CA HIS A 63 11.34 -23.57 -2.95
C HIS A 63 12.61 -24.17 -2.32
N CYS A 64 13.16 -25.27 -2.89
CA CYS A 64 14.45 -25.83 -2.46
C CYS A 64 15.62 -24.90 -2.75
N LEU A 65 15.50 -24.00 -3.72
CA LEU A 65 16.54 -23.01 -4.05
C LEU A 65 16.54 -21.78 -3.13
N TRP A 66 15.51 -21.65 -2.30
CA TRP A 66 15.37 -20.48 -1.43
C TRP A 66 16.57 -20.18 -0.53
N PRO A 67 17.24 -21.14 0.13
CA PRO A 67 18.41 -20.83 0.96
C PRO A 67 19.52 -20.16 0.18
N LEU A 68 19.76 -20.58 -1.06
CA LEU A 68 20.76 -19.99 -1.96
C LEU A 68 20.30 -18.59 -2.43
N LEU A 69 19.08 -18.46 -2.91
CA LEU A 69 18.50 -17.19 -3.37
C LEU A 69 18.47 -16.16 -2.25
N LYS A 70 18.13 -16.59 -1.04
CA LYS A 70 18.15 -15.73 0.15
C LYS A 70 19.56 -15.16 0.36
N LYS A 71 20.59 -15.98 0.39
CA LYS A 71 21.97 -15.55 0.62
C LYS A 71 22.50 -14.65 -0.49
N VAL A 72 22.23 -14.98 -1.75
CA VAL A 72 22.78 -14.29 -2.93
C VAL A 72 22.04 -12.99 -3.24
N VAL A 73 20.72 -12.94 -3.02
CA VAL A 73 19.85 -11.81 -3.40
C VAL A 73 19.25 -11.11 -2.17
N ALA A 74 18.46 -11.83 -1.37
CA ALA A 74 17.65 -11.22 -0.33
C ALA A 74 18.51 -10.59 0.78
N ASP A 75 19.52 -11.29 1.29
CA ASP A 75 20.37 -10.78 2.36
C ASP A 75 21.16 -9.53 1.94
N LYS A 76 21.52 -9.39 0.67
CA LYS A 76 22.17 -8.17 0.15
C LYS A 76 21.28 -6.93 0.24
N VAL A 77 19.98 -7.11 0.04
CA VAL A 77 19.00 -6.02 0.17
C VAL A 77 18.67 -5.77 1.64
N LEU A 78 18.37 -6.80 2.39
CA LEU A 78 17.97 -6.70 3.79
C LEU A 78 19.09 -6.19 4.70
N ASN A 79 20.35 -6.48 4.38
CA ASN A 79 21.51 -5.92 5.10
C ASN A 79 21.59 -4.40 5.01
N LYS A 80 21.07 -3.77 3.92
CA LYS A 80 20.97 -2.30 3.82
C LYS A 80 19.90 -1.71 4.75
N LEU A 81 19.01 -2.54 5.26
CA LEU A 81 18.01 -2.19 6.28
C LEU A 81 18.48 -2.57 7.70
N GLY A 82 19.76 -2.84 7.88
CA GLY A 82 20.36 -3.22 9.17
C GLY A 82 20.55 -4.73 9.37
N GLY A 83 20.00 -5.58 8.48
CA GLY A 83 20.21 -7.03 8.44
C GLY A 83 19.63 -7.83 9.61
N ARG A 84 18.85 -7.19 10.51
CA ARG A 84 18.25 -7.83 11.70
C ARG A 84 16.72 -7.78 11.73
N LEU A 85 16.09 -7.15 10.73
CA LEU A 85 14.64 -7.06 10.66
C LEU A 85 14.02 -8.46 10.58
N ARG A 86 13.13 -8.76 11.50
CA ARG A 86 12.34 -9.99 11.56
C ARG A 86 11.01 -9.84 10.82
N PHE A 87 10.37 -8.69 10.98
CA PHE A 87 9.18 -8.26 10.26
C PHE A 87 9.06 -6.73 10.30
N ALA A 88 8.19 -6.20 9.46
CA ALA A 88 7.87 -4.80 9.41
C ALA A 88 6.34 -4.62 9.45
N MET A 89 5.87 -3.46 9.92
CA MET A 89 4.46 -3.09 9.91
C MET A 89 4.29 -1.82 9.09
N SER A 90 3.25 -1.78 8.26
CA SER A 90 2.84 -0.62 7.48
C SER A 90 1.43 -0.22 7.87
N GLY A 91 1.23 1.05 8.20
CA GLY A 91 -0.07 1.62 8.53
C GLY A 91 -0.21 3.07 8.12
N GLY A 92 -1.41 3.63 8.28
CA GLY A 92 -1.72 5.04 7.98
C GLY A 92 -2.05 5.32 6.51
N ALA A 93 -1.71 4.43 5.57
CA ALA A 93 -2.12 4.44 4.17
C ALA A 93 -1.97 3.05 3.57
N ALA A 94 -2.58 2.81 2.41
CA ALA A 94 -2.43 1.55 1.69
C ALA A 94 -0.99 1.37 1.17
N LEU A 95 -0.42 0.19 1.37
CA LEU A 95 0.88 -0.16 0.81
C LEU A 95 0.70 -0.72 -0.60
N PRO A 96 1.33 -0.14 -1.64
CA PRO A 96 1.20 -0.65 -3.00
C PRO A 96 1.58 -2.13 -3.11
N PRO A 97 0.76 -2.97 -3.79
CA PRO A 97 1.01 -4.42 -3.89
C PRO A 97 2.39 -4.81 -4.45
N PRO A 98 2.98 -4.09 -5.44
CA PRO A 98 4.34 -4.40 -5.90
C PRO A 98 5.39 -4.21 -4.81
N VAL A 99 5.20 -3.25 -3.91
CA VAL A 99 6.12 -2.97 -2.81
C VAL A 99 6.05 -4.11 -1.79
N SER A 100 4.85 -4.45 -1.29
CA SER A 100 4.66 -5.55 -0.34
C SER A 100 5.18 -6.87 -0.90
N ARG A 101 4.88 -7.17 -2.18
CA ARG A 101 5.34 -8.39 -2.86
C ARG A 101 6.86 -8.53 -2.84
N VAL A 102 7.59 -7.45 -3.14
CA VAL A 102 9.07 -7.50 -3.18
C VAL A 102 9.64 -7.77 -1.80
N PHE A 103 9.23 -7.05 -0.77
CA PHE A 103 9.78 -7.27 0.57
C PHE A 103 9.44 -8.65 1.13
N ILE A 104 8.19 -9.07 0.97
CA ILE A 104 7.75 -10.41 1.38
C ILE A 104 8.52 -11.48 0.60
N GLY A 105 8.66 -11.31 -0.71
CA GLY A 105 9.43 -12.20 -1.57
C GLY A 105 10.92 -12.24 -1.23
N LEU A 106 11.49 -11.17 -0.68
CA LEU A 106 12.85 -11.16 -0.13
C LEU A 106 12.94 -11.75 1.29
N GLY A 107 11.83 -12.24 1.85
CA GLY A 107 11.79 -12.88 3.15
C GLY A 107 11.63 -11.91 4.33
N LEU A 108 11.26 -10.65 4.09
CA LEU A 108 10.86 -9.70 5.12
C LEU A 108 9.32 -9.58 5.11
N PRO A 109 8.59 -10.22 6.04
CA PRO A 109 7.16 -10.03 6.15
C PRO A 109 6.83 -8.56 6.43
N ILE A 110 6.03 -7.94 5.56
CA ILE A 110 5.39 -6.66 5.85
C ILE A 110 3.93 -6.95 6.17
N LEU A 111 3.52 -6.56 7.38
CA LEU A 111 2.17 -6.69 7.88
C LEU A 111 1.46 -5.34 7.70
N GLN A 112 0.37 -5.33 6.96
CA GLN A 112 -0.47 -4.14 6.90
C GLN A 112 -1.44 -4.14 8.07
N GLY A 113 -1.68 -2.96 8.64
CA GLY A 113 -2.70 -2.71 9.63
C GLY A 113 -3.51 -1.48 9.27
N TYR A 114 -4.75 -1.46 9.74
CA TYR A 114 -5.68 -0.36 9.55
C TYR A 114 -6.16 0.16 10.90
N GLY A 115 -6.36 1.46 10.93
CA GLY A 115 -6.95 2.14 12.04
C GLY A 115 -6.96 3.65 11.86
N MET A 116 -7.53 4.34 12.84
CA MET A 116 -7.70 5.78 12.86
C MET A 116 -7.62 6.29 14.30
N THR A 117 -7.40 7.57 14.48
CA THR A 117 -7.30 8.19 15.82
C THR A 117 -8.53 7.90 16.65
N GLU A 118 -9.70 7.93 16.06
CA GLU A 118 -10.99 7.67 16.68
C GLU A 118 -11.19 6.20 17.11
N SER A 119 -10.26 5.32 16.74
CA SER A 119 -10.25 3.90 17.16
C SER A 119 -9.01 3.49 17.96
N SER A 120 -8.24 4.40 18.53
CA SER A 120 -7.17 4.28 19.55
C SER A 120 -6.02 3.31 19.23
N PRO A 121 -5.31 3.32 18.17
CA PRO A 121 -5.71 3.62 16.80
C PRO A 121 -6.09 2.38 15.98
N VAL A 122 -5.78 1.13 16.43
CA VAL A 122 -5.81 -0.09 15.60
C VAL A 122 -7.19 -0.72 15.57
N VAL A 123 -7.65 -1.08 14.39
CA VAL A 123 -8.90 -1.81 14.12
C VAL A 123 -8.62 -3.21 13.57
N CYS A 124 -7.80 -3.28 12.51
CA CYS A 124 -7.44 -4.53 11.86
C CYS A 124 -5.92 -4.63 11.73
N ALA A 125 -5.40 -5.85 11.75
CA ALA A 125 -4.00 -6.11 11.49
C ALA A 125 -3.76 -7.49 10.88
N ASN A 126 -2.83 -7.58 9.94
CA ASN A 126 -2.28 -8.84 9.49
C ASN A 126 -1.36 -9.43 10.57
N ARG A 127 -1.22 -10.74 10.58
CA ARG A 127 -0.40 -11.50 11.53
C ARG A 127 0.74 -12.21 10.81
N LEU A 128 1.80 -12.57 11.54
CA LEU A 128 2.96 -13.25 10.96
C LEU A 128 2.63 -14.65 10.43
N ASP A 129 1.74 -15.34 11.11
CA ASP A 129 1.26 -16.67 10.76
C ASP A 129 0.13 -16.66 9.74
N ASP A 130 -0.47 -15.47 9.51
CA ASP A 130 -1.62 -15.29 8.66
C ASP A 130 -1.61 -13.87 8.05
N ASN A 131 -0.77 -13.68 7.04
CA ASN A 131 -0.56 -12.41 6.36
C ASN A 131 -1.16 -12.45 4.95
N VAL A 132 -2.27 -11.77 4.75
CA VAL A 132 -2.90 -11.56 3.44
C VAL A 132 -2.50 -10.17 2.93
N PRO A 133 -1.47 -10.05 2.05
CA PRO A 133 -0.89 -8.76 1.68
C PRO A 133 -1.81 -7.82 0.91
N SER A 134 -2.92 -8.30 0.38
CA SER A 134 -3.96 -7.50 -0.29
C SER A 134 -4.97 -6.90 0.68
N SER A 135 -4.93 -7.28 1.96
CA SER A 135 -5.84 -6.83 3.01
C SER A 135 -5.11 -6.09 4.12
N VAL A 136 -5.85 -5.42 4.97
CA VAL A 136 -5.36 -4.86 6.23
C VAL A 136 -5.49 -5.84 7.40
N GLY A 137 -5.83 -7.10 7.13
CA GLY A 137 -5.94 -8.17 8.09
C GLY A 137 -7.34 -8.33 8.69
N LEU A 138 -7.40 -9.13 9.75
CA LEU A 138 -8.60 -9.37 10.54
C LEU A 138 -8.77 -8.31 11.62
N PRO A 139 -9.99 -8.06 12.11
CA PRO A 139 -10.21 -7.24 13.30
C PRO A 139 -9.41 -7.78 14.49
N ILE A 140 -8.84 -6.86 15.28
CA ILE A 140 -8.15 -7.25 16.51
C ILE A 140 -9.15 -7.79 17.56
N PRO A 141 -8.69 -8.61 18.53
CA PRO A 141 -9.57 -9.17 19.55
C PRO A 141 -10.42 -8.11 20.27
N GLY A 142 -11.73 -8.35 20.36
CA GLY A 142 -12.69 -7.44 21.00
C GLY A 142 -13.25 -6.36 20.06
N VAL A 143 -12.72 -6.21 18.85
CA VAL A 143 -13.23 -5.28 17.85
C VAL A 143 -14.10 -6.02 16.84
N LYS A 144 -15.23 -5.42 16.49
CA LYS A 144 -16.16 -5.89 15.45
C LYS A 144 -16.20 -4.89 14.32
N VAL A 145 -16.29 -5.40 13.10
CA VAL A 145 -16.46 -4.57 11.90
C VAL A 145 -17.64 -5.08 11.08
N ARG A 146 -18.29 -4.17 10.37
CA ARG A 146 -19.31 -4.50 9.37
C ARG A 146 -19.34 -3.44 8.29
N LEU A 147 -19.95 -3.74 7.15
CA LEU A 147 -20.23 -2.77 6.11
C LEU A 147 -21.58 -2.11 6.36
N GLY A 148 -21.63 -0.79 6.26
CA GLY A 148 -22.82 0.03 6.26
C GLY A 148 -23.22 0.43 4.84
N GLU A 149 -23.97 1.53 4.72
CA GLU A 149 -24.35 2.10 3.43
C GLU A 149 -23.13 2.49 2.60
N ASN A 150 -23.20 2.29 1.29
CA ASN A 150 -22.11 2.53 0.34
C ASN A 150 -20.79 1.81 0.71
N ASN A 151 -20.89 0.65 1.36
CA ASN A 151 -19.76 -0.14 1.87
C ASN A 151 -18.88 0.63 2.87
N ALA A 152 -19.44 1.60 3.60
CA ALA A 152 -18.75 2.27 4.68
C ALA A 152 -18.31 1.28 5.75
N LEU A 153 -17.05 1.32 6.17
CA LEU A 153 -16.56 0.47 7.26
C LEU A 153 -17.04 1.01 8.60
N LEU A 154 -17.87 0.24 9.28
CA LEU A 154 -18.36 0.51 10.62
C LEU A 154 -17.58 -0.31 11.64
N ILE A 155 -17.19 0.31 12.74
CA ILE A 155 -16.33 -0.24 13.78
C ILE A 155 -17.04 -0.19 15.12
N HIS A 156 -16.97 -1.27 15.89
CA HIS A 156 -17.51 -1.33 17.25
C HIS A 156 -16.53 -2.07 18.15
N GLY A 157 -16.24 -1.53 19.31
CA GLY A 157 -15.35 -2.19 20.27
C GLY A 157 -14.81 -1.22 21.34
N PRO A 158 -14.04 -1.74 22.31
CA PRO A 158 -13.50 -0.94 23.40
C PRO A 158 -12.44 0.08 22.96
N ASN A 159 -11.95 -0.05 21.73
CA ASN A 159 -11.01 0.87 21.10
C ASN A 159 -11.67 2.11 20.50
N VAL A 160 -13.00 2.14 20.35
CA VAL A 160 -13.72 3.32 19.85
C VAL A 160 -13.64 4.43 20.88
N MET A 161 -13.30 5.63 20.45
CA MET A 161 -13.19 6.82 21.30
C MET A 161 -14.52 7.15 22.00
N LEU A 162 -14.47 7.87 23.11
CA LEU A 162 -15.65 8.40 23.79
C LEU A 162 -16.33 9.52 23.00
N GLY A 163 -15.58 10.27 22.23
CA GLY A 163 -16.05 11.36 21.39
C GLY A 163 -15.03 12.46 21.20
N TYR A 164 -15.38 13.44 20.40
CA TYR A 164 -14.59 14.66 20.20
C TYR A 164 -14.73 15.62 21.37
N TRP A 165 -13.61 16.19 21.81
CA TRP A 165 -13.60 17.15 22.90
C TRP A 165 -14.49 18.37 22.61
N ASN A 166 -15.41 18.69 23.54
CA ASN A 166 -16.37 19.78 23.45
C ASN A 166 -17.15 19.85 22.10
N ASN A 167 -17.30 18.72 21.39
CA ASN A 167 -18.02 18.69 20.14
C ASN A 167 -18.97 17.46 20.04
N PRO A 168 -20.06 17.46 20.81
CA PRO A 168 -21.01 16.36 20.82
C PRO A 168 -21.73 16.16 19.47
N GLU A 169 -21.93 17.21 18.70
CA GLU A 169 -22.58 17.12 17.38
C GLU A 169 -21.70 16.35 16.37
N ALA A 170 -20.40 16.66 16.30
CA ALA A 170 -19.47 15.90 15.48
C ALA A 170 -19.35 14.45 15.94
N THR A 171 -19.43 14.21 17.25
CA THR A 171 -19.42 12.85 17.80
C THR A 171 -20.64 12.05 17.35
N LYS A 172 -21.85 12.61 17.49
CA LYS A 172 -23.09 11.97 17.07
C LYS A 172 -23.17 11.75 15.56
N ALA A 173 -22.47 12.57 14.78
CA ALA A 173 -22.44 12.44 13.33
C ALA A 173 -21.67 11.17 12.86
N ILE A 174 -20.75 10.66 13.70
CA ILE A 174 -19.90 9.50 13.31
C ILE A 174 -20.08 8.29 14.23
N ILE A 175 -20.56 8.47 15.46
CA ILE A 175 -20.83 7.36 16.40
C ILE A 175 -22.34 7.28 16.60
N SER A 176 -22.92 6.16 16.18
CA SER A 176 -24.34 5.88 16.38
C SER A 176 -24.69 5.61 17.84
N SER A 177 -25.99 5.66 18.16
CA SER A 177 -26.50 5.44 19.54
C SER A 177 -26.20 4.03 20.08
N ASP A 178 -25.98 3.06 19.20
CA ASP A 178 -25.61 1.68 19.52
C ASP A 178 -24.07 1.46 19.49
N GLY A 179 -23.29 2.54 19.43
CA GLY A 179 -21.83 2.52 19.60
C GLY A 179 -21.02 2.17 18.34
N TRP A 180 -21.61 2.12 17.15
CA TRP A 180 -20.88 1.93 15.92
C TRP A 180 -20.26 3.24 15.42
N LEU A 181 -18.95 3.24 15.25
CA LEU A 181 -18.18 4.31 14.62
C LEU A 181 -18.19 4.14 13.11
N ASN A 182 -18.66 5.13 12.37
CA ASN A 182 -18.48 5.23 10.92
C ASN A 182 -17.09 5.80 10.64
N SER A 183 -16.21 5.00 10.07
CA SER A 183 -14.82 5.40 9.76
C SER A 183 -14.74 6.42 8.63
N GLY A 184 -15.75 6.50 7.77
CA GLY A 184 -15.70 7.26 6.51
C GLY A 184 -14.86 6.58 5.42
N ASP A 185 -14.27 5.42 5.69
CA ASP A 185 -13.54 4.62 4.71
C ASP A 185 -14.48 3.58 4.07
N ILE A 186 -14.24 3.29 2.79
CA ILE A 186 -14.94 2.25 2.03
C ILE A 186 -14.13 0.97 2.11
N ALA A 187 -14.77 -0.16 2.35
CA ALA A 187 -14.09 -1.43 2.50
C ALA A 187 -14.87 -2.58 1.83
N SER A 188 -14.18 -3.69 1.65
CA SER A 188 -14.76 -5.00 1.43
C SER A 188 -14.32 -5.95 2.55
N ILE A 189 -15.16 -6.91 2.88
CA ILE A 189 -14.88 -7.97 3.86
C ILE A 189 -15.12 -9.29 3.14
N ASP A 190 -14.11 -10.14 3.08
CA ASP A 190 -14.24 -11.46 2.44
C ASP A 190 -14.90 -12.48 3.37
N GLU A 191 -15.13 -13.71 2.85
CA GLU A 191 -15.78 -14.81 3.59
C GLU A 191 -14.99 -15.24 4.83
N GLN A 192 -13.69 -15.01 4.86
CA GLN A 192 -12.81 -15.30 5.99
C GLN A 192 -12.74 -14.15 7.00
N GLY A 193 -13.32 -12.99 6.68
CA GLY A 193 -13.35 -11.79 7.52
C GLY A 193 -12.19 -10.82 7.31
N TYR A 194 -11.34 -11.03 6.31
CA TYR A 194 -10.28 -10.06 5.98
C TYR A 194 -10.86 -8.78 5.40
N VAL A 195 -10.38 -7.67 5.94
CA VAL A 195 -10.81 -6.33 5.53
C VAL A 195 -9.84 -5.78 4.47
N THR A 196 -10.39 -5.27 3.38
CA THR A 196 -9.65 -4.52 2.36
C THR A 196 -10.23 -3.12 2.25
N ILE A 197 -9.41 -2.09 2.47
CA ILE A 197 -9.81 -0.69 2.29
C ILE A 197 -9.69 -0.35 0.81
N THR A 198 -10.78 0.15 0.22
CA THR A 198 -10.87 0.46 -1.22
C THR A 198 -11.00 1.94 -1.52
N GLY A 199 -11.18 2.80 -0.49
CA GLY A 199 -11.25 4.24 -0.68
C GLY A 199 -11.82 4.97 0.51
N ARG A 200 -12.19 6.25 0.30
CA ARG A 200 -12.86 7.09 1.29
C ARG A 200 -14.18 7.65 0.74
N LEU A 201 -15.20 7.68 1.59
CA LEU A 201 -16.51 8.21 1.20
C LEU A 201 -16.46 9.67 0.74
N LYS A 202 -15.65 10.49 1.40
CA LYS A 202 -15.47 11.92 1.09
C LYS A 202 -14.60 12.19 -0.13
N GLU A 203 -13.86 11.18 -0.61
CA GLU A 203 -12.95 11.29 -1.74
C GLU A 203 -13.57 10.75 -3.03
N ILE A 204 -14.77 10.15 -2.96
CA ILE A 204 -15.48 9.70 -4.16
C ILE A 204 -15.80 10.91 -5.04
N ILE A 205 -15.29 10.87 -6.26
CA ILE A 205 -15.60 11.86 -7.30
C ILE A 205 -16.94 11.48 -7.91
N VAL A 206 -17.91 12.41 -7.87
CA VAL A 206 -19.20 12.23 -8.54
C VAL A 206 -19.19 13.02 -9.84
N LEU A 207 -19.18 12.30 -10.96
CA LEU A 207 -19.23 12.91 -12.28
C LEU A 207 -20.60 13.54 -12.55
N SER A 208 -20.69 14.46 -13.52
CA SER A 208 -21.97 15.08 -13.95
C SER A 208 -22.98 14.05 -14.48
N THR A 209 -22.52 12.86 -14.86
CA THR A 209 -23.35 11.70 -15.24
C THR A 209 -23.98 10.97 -14.05
N GLY A 210 -23.58 11.32 -12.81
CA GLY A 210 -23.96 10.62 -11.59
C GLY A 210 -23.07 9.40 -11.28
N GLU A 211 -22.09 9.09 -12.13
CA GLU A 211 -21.12 8.01 -11.88
C GLU A 211 -20.20 8.35 -10.70
N LYS A 212 -20.01 7.38 -9.81
CA LYS A 212 -19.17 7.50 -8.62
C LYS A 212 -17.83 6.82 -8.87
N VAL A 213 -16.76 7.59 -8.86
CA VAL A 213 -15.38 7.12 -9.14
C VAL A 213 -14.52 7.23 -7.88
N PRO A 214 -14.07 6.12 -7.30
CA PRO A 214 -13.04 6.15 -6.26
C PRO A 214 -11.69 6.51 -6.90
N PRO A 215 -11.02 7.62 -6.50
CA PRO A 215 -9.80 8.06 -7.16
C PRO A 215 -8.59 7.18 -6.87
N ALA A 216 -8.54 6.55 -5.71
CA ALA A 216 -7.35 5.87 -5.18
C ALA A 216 -6.78 4.78 -6.12
N ASP A 217 -7.65 3.94 -6.72
CA ASP A 217 -7.21 2.86 -7.61
C ASP A 217 -6.64 3.40 -8.92
N MET A 218 -7.24 4.47 -9.46
CA MET A 218 -6.78 5.11 -10.69
C MET A 218 -5.46 5.84 -10.47
N GLU A 219 -5.34 6.59 -9.37
CA GLU A 219 -4.10 7.26 -8.97
C GLU A 219 -2.98 6.25 -8.75
N ALA A 220 -3.25 5.14 -8.06
CA ALA A 220 -2.30 4.06 -7.87
C ALA A 220 -1.89 3.38 -9.19
N ALA A 221 -2.81 3.27 -10.16
CA ALA A 221 -2.49 2.72 -11.47
C ALA A 221 -1.55 3.64 -12.25
N ILE A 222 -1.79 4.96 -12.24
CA ILE A 222 -0.94 5.96 -12.91
C ILE A 222 0.45 6.01 -12.27
N LEU A 223 0.54 5.97 -10.94
CA LEU A 223 1.80 5.98 -10.19
C LEU A 223 2.68 4.72 -10.41
N ARG A 224 2.19 3.70 -11.13
CA ARG A 224 3.04 2.58 -11.58
C ARG A 224 4.10 3.02 -12.59
N ASP A 225 3.81 4.07 -13.36
CA ASP A 225 4.79 4.67 -14.24
C ASP A 225 5.73 5.58 -13.42
N PRO A 226 7.04 5.30 -13.44
CA PRO A 226 8.01 6.08 -12.66
C PRO A 226 8.21 7.52 -13.12
N VAL A 227 7.60 7.93 -14.22
CA VAL A 227 7.56 9.33 -14.67
C VAL A 227 6.72 10.19 -13.73
N PHE A 228 5.70 9.60 -13.10
CA PHE A 228 4.84 10.30 -12.14
C PHE A 228 5.37 10.13 -10.71
N GLU A 229 5.55 11.25 -9.99
CA GLU A 229 5.94 11.27 -8.58
C GLU A 229 4.74 11.40 -7.66
N GLN A 230 3.74 12.20 -8.06
CA GLN A 230 2.47 12.37 -7.38
C GLN A 230 1.37 12.57 -8.43
N VAL A 231 0.19 12.06 -8.12
CA VAL A 231 -1.00 12.19 -8.97
C VAL A 231 -2.21 12.50 -8.09
N MET A 232 -3.06 13.39 -8.56
CA MET A 232 -4.36 13.70 -7.97
C MET A 232 -5.41 13.67 -9.08
N LEU A 233 -6.44 12.84 -8.91
CA LEU A 233 -7.56 12.77 -9.84
C LEU A 233 -8.56 13.91 -9.55
N ILE A 234 -9.06 14.55 -10.59
CA ILE A 234 -10.02 15.66 -10.52
C ILE A 234 -11.16 15.38 -11.49
N GLY A 235 -12.41 15.53 -11.04
CA GLY A 235 -13.55 15.26 -11.92
C GLY A 235 -14.91 15.61 -11.31
N GLU A 236 -14.93 16.16 -10.09
CA GLU A 236 -16.18 16.50 -9.40
C GLU A 236 -17.08 17.35 -10.27
N ALA A 237 -18.34 16.91 -10.47
CA ALA A 237 -19.37 17.52 -11.30
C ALA A 237 -18.98 17.74 -12.79
N ARG A 238 -17.91 17.10 -13.29
CA ARG A 238 -17.48 17.14 -14.70
C ARG A 238 -17.91 15.89 -15.44
N SER A 239 -18.01 15.97 -16.78
CA SER A 239 -18.29 14.82 -17.64
C SER A 239 -17.04 13.97 -17.96
N TYR A 240 -15.88 14.35 -17.46
CA TYR A 240 -14.59 13.69 -17.67
C TYR A 240 -13.70 13.79 -16.45
N LEU A 241 -12.75 12.89 -16.37
CA LEU A 241 -11.69 12.91 -15.36
C LEU A 241 -10.44 13.61 -15.91
N SER A 242 -9.76 14.34 -15.04
CA SER A 242 -8.46 14.97 -15.30
C SER A 242 -7.50 14.58 -14.19
N ILE A 243 -6.21 14.72 -14.44
CA ILE A 243 -5.19 14.51 -13.41
C ILE A 243 -4.38 15.79 -13.21
N LEU A 244 -4.02 16.07 -11.96
CA LEU A 244 -2.92 16.93 -11.62
C LEU A 244 -1.73 16.03 -11.24
N ALA A 245 -0.61 16.18 -11.96
CA ALA A 245 0.53 15.29 -11.75
C ALA A 245 1.81 16.08 -11.46
N VAL A 246 2.60 15.56 -10.53
CA VAL A 246 3.99 15.97 -10.32
C VAL A 246 4.87 14.95 -11.02
N LEU A 247 5.70 15.42 -11.96
CA LEU A 247 6.60 14.57 -12.71
C LEU A 247 7.94 14.39 -11.99
N ASN A 248 8.47 13.19 -12.01
CA ASN A 248 9.85 12.93 -11.61
C ASN A 248 10.79 13.54 -12.66
N ARG A 249 11.51 14.58 -12.28
CA ARG A 249 12.33 15.38 -13.20
C ARG A 249 13.33 14.56 -14.01
N THR A 250 14.02 13.62 -13.38
CA THR A 250 15.01 12.76 -14.05
C THR A 250 14.33 11.83 -15.05
N ARG A 251 13.25 11.17 -14.66
CA ARG A 251 12.51 10.24 -15.53
C ARG A 251 11.82 10.94 -16.69
N TRP A 252 11.35 12.15 -16.46
CA TRP A 252 10.78 12.99 -17.50
C TRP A 252 11.83 13.39 -18.54
N GLN A 253 13.05 13.74 -18.12
CA GLN A 253 14.16 14.03 -19.04
C GLN A 253 14.56 12.79 -19.84
N ASP A 254 14.64 11.61 -19.20
CA ASP A 254 14.88 10.34 -19.89
C ASP A 254 13.80 10.04 -20.92
N PHE A 255 12.53 10.26 -20.58
CA PHE A 255 11.39 10.08 -21.48
C PHE A 255 11.45 11.01 -22.69
N ILE A 256 11.69 12.30 -22.49
CA ILE A 256 11.87 13.29 -23.56
C ILE A 256 12.99 12.86 -24.50
N ALA A 257 14.14 12.48 -23.97
CA ALA A 257 15.30 12.08 -24.76
C ALA A 257 15.03 10.83 -25.58
N GLN A 258 14.31 9.84 -25.03
CA GLN A 258 13.96 8.60 -25.73
C GLN A 258 12.95 8.81 -26.87
N HIS A 259 12.05 9.80 -26.74
CA HIS A 259 10.99 10.05 -27.71
C HIS A 259 11.29 11.24 -28.66
N GLY A 260 12.47 11.83 -28.55
CA GLY A 260 12.89 12.95 -29.40
C GLY A 260 12.03 14.20 -29.22
N LEU A 261 11.44 14.38 -28.04
CA LEU A 261 10.60 15.54 -27.71
C LEU A 261 11.47 16.75 -27.36
N ASP A 262 11.03 17.95 -27.73
CA ASP A 262 11.72 19.17 -27.32
C ASP A 262 11.45 19.48 -25.84
N GLY A 263 12.50 19.38 -25.02
CA GLY A 263 12.40 19.64 -23.57
C GLY A 263 12.15 21.09 -23.19
N ASN A 264 12.16 22.01 -24.15
CA ASN A 264 11.97 23.45 -23.96
C ASN A 264 10.54 23.93 -24.28
N LEU A 265 9.54 23.02 -24.26
CA LEU A 265 8.15 23.43 -24.43
C LEU A 265 7.76 24.47 -23.38
N THR A 266 7.40 25.68 -23.83
CA THR A 266 6.82 26.72 -22.97
C THR A 266 5.46 26.26 -22.46
N GLY A 267 5.00 26.78 -21.31
CA GLY A 267 3.77 26.33 -20.65
C GLY A 267 2.51 26.32 -21.52
N ASP A 268 2.48 27.09 -22.62
CA ASP A 268 1.38 27.09 -23.60
C ASP A 268 1.45 25.94 -24.61
N GLN A 269 2.65 25.43 -24.92
CA GLN A 269 2.86 24.27 -25.79
C GLN A 269 2.67 22.92 -25.05
N GLN A 270 2.70 22.95 -23.72
CA GLN A 270 2.41 21.80 -22.86
C GLN A 270 0.90 21.53 -22.71
N ARG A 271 0.03 22.40 -23.23
CA ARG A 271 -1.43 22.32 -23.16
C ARG A 271 -2.10 21.70 -24.40
N GLN A 272 -1.37 21.39 -25.43
CA GLN A 272 -1.81 20.66 -26.62
C GLN A 272 -1.41 19.19 -26.54
#